data_b60e99035d5fd0bc652429de3cdbbc1a
#
_entry.id   b60e99035d5fd0bc652429de3cdbbc1a
#
_cell.length_a   1.000
_cell.length_b   1.000
_cell.length_c   1.000
_cell.angle_alpha   90.00
_cell.angle_beta   90.00
_cell.angle_gamma   90.00
#
_symmetry.space_group_name_H-M   'P 1'
#
loop_
_entity.id
_entity.type
_entity.pdbx_description
1 polymer ?
#
loop_
_entity_poly.entity_id
_entity_poly.type
_entity_poly.pdbx_seq_one_letter_code
_entity_poly.pdbx_strand_id
1 'polypeptide(L)'
;MPRAKKWVQYFLSHRHVTMELIHKIDEAHYDYKPTPTSMTAKQLATHMLFSFYNFANTAKHGDPSLFRQKIEEPETNLAKLAETYTEKTRQLIESMSDDDFDRTLDLTAIFGTQMSTAQFLQLAMDHEIHHKGQLFVYVRGMGHTDLPLFVKRG
;
A
#
# COMPACT_ATOMS: atom_id res chain seq x y z
N MET A 1 -0.87 14.72 -19.44
CA MET A 1 -1.53 14.16 -18.25
C MET A 1 -0.84 14.68 -16.99
N PRO A 2 -1.58 15.21 -16.00
CA PRO A 2 -0.99 15.67 -14.75
C PRO A 2 -0.21 14.56 -14.03
N ARG A 3 0.87 14.93 -13.33
CA ARG A 3 1.70 13.96 -12.61
C ARG A 3 0.91 13.16 -11.57
N ALA A 4 0.01 13.84 -10.84
CA ALA A 4 -0.83 13.15 -9.84
C ALA A 4 -1.66 12.04 -10.48
N LYS A 5 -2.23 12.30 -11.64
CA LYS A 5 -3.05 11.31 -12.35
C LYS A 5 -2.23 10.11 -12.83
N LYS A 6 -1.00 10.33 -13.29
CA LYS A 6 -0.08 9.24 -13.63
C LYS A 6 0.28 8.39 -12.43
N TRP A 7 0.53 9.03 -11.28
CA TRP A 7 0.82 8.32 -10.04
C TRP A 7 -0.37 7.51 -9.56
N VAL A 8 -1.59 8.05 -9.66
CA VAL A 8 -2.82 7.32 -9.31
C VAL A 8 -2.95 6.08 -10.21
N GLN A 9 -2.73 6.22 -11.52
CA GLN A 9 -2.79 5.08 -12.44
C GLN A 9 -1.76 4.01 -12.10
N TYR A 10 -0.53 4.41 -11.80
CA TYR A 10 0.52 3.49 -11.40
C TYR A 10 0.17 2.78 -10.08
N PHE A 11 -0.25 3.53 -9.08
CA PHE A 11 -0.69 2.98 -7.81
C PHE A 11 -1.80 1.94 -8.01
N LEU A 12 -2.86 2.30 -8.73
CA LEU A 12 -4.01 1.42 -8.92
C LEU A 12 -3.66 0.19 -9.77
N SER A 13 -2.70 0.28 -10.69
CA SER A 13 -2.29 -0.87 -11.51
C SER A 13 -1.76 -2.02 -10.65
N HIS A 14 -1.17 -1.73 -9.50
CA HIS A 14 -0.69 -2.72 -8.52
C HIS A 14 -1.70 -2.94 -7.40
N ARG A 15 -2.32 -1.88 -6.87
CA ARG A 15 -3.26 -1.98 -5.76
C ARG A 15 -4.50 -2.79 -6.11
N HIS A 16 -5.01 -2.71 -7.33
CA HIS A 16 -6.16 -3.52 -7.73
C HIS A 16 -5.84 -5.01 -7.69
N VAL A 17 -4.61 -5.40 -7.99
CA VAL A 17 -4.16 -6.80 -7.82
C VAL A 17 -4.13 -7.17 -6.33
N THR A 18 -3.55 -6.32 -5.50
CA THR A 18 -3.54 -6.51 -4.04
C THR A 18 -4.95 -6.69 -3.50
N MET A 19 -5.90 -5.86 -3.96
CA MET A 19 -7.30 -5.95 -3.52
C MET A 19 -7.93 -7.28 -3.93
N GLU A 20 -7.69 -7.76 -5.14
CA GLU A 20 -8.18 -9.08 -5.56
C GLU A 20 -7.63 -10.20 -4.67
N LEU A 21 -6.35 -10.13 -4.34
CA LEU A 21 -5.73 -11.11 -3.46
C LEU A 21 -6.34 -11.05 -2.06
N ILE A 22 -6.53 -9.84 -1.52
CA ILE A 22 -7.16 -9.65 -0.21
C ILE A 22 -8.58 -10.23 -0.20
N HIS A 23 -9.35 -10.05 -1.27
CA HIS A 23 -10.71 -10.58 -1.37
C HIS A 23 -10.75 -12.12 -1.35
N LYS A 24 -9.63 -12.79 -1.65
CA LYS A 24 -9.54 -14.24 -1.56
C LYS A 24 -9.26 -14.74 -0.14
N ILE A 25 -8.92 -13.85 0.79
CA ILE A 25 -8.66 -14.21 2.18
C ILE A 25 -9.98 -14.19 2.93
N ASP A 26 -10.53 -15.37 3.23
CA ASP A 26 -11.70 -15.47 4.08
C ASP A 26 -11.30 -15.34 5.56
N GLU A 27 -12.29 -15.09 6.41
CA GLU A 27 -12.04 -14.84 7.84
C GLU A 27 -11.36 -16.03 8.52
N ALA A 28 -11.65 -17.26 8.07
CA ALA A 28 -11.04 -18.47 8.61
C ALA A 28 -9.53 -18.53 8.36
N HIS A 29 -9.01 -17.78 7.37
CA HIS A 29 -7.58 -17.74 7.03
C HIS A 29 -6.87 -16.45 7.48
N TYR A 30 -7.48 -15.60 8.28
CA TYR A 30 -6.86 -14.37 8.77
C TYR A 30 -5.56 -14.63 9.53
N ASP A 31 -5.48 -15.74 10.23
CA ASP A 31 -4.29 -16.13 11.01
C ASP A 31 -3.30 -16.99 10.23
N TYR A 32 -3.55 -17.23 8.93
CA TYR A 32 -2.65 -18.04 8.11
C TYR A 32 -1.26 -17.43 8.02
N LYS A 33 -0.25 -18.30 8.15
CA LYS A 33 1.17 -17.95 7.98
C LYS A 33 1.84 -19.01 7.10
N PRO A 34 2.59 -18.62 6.07
CA PRO A 34 3.34 -19.61 5.28
C PRO A 34 4.55 -20.17 6.02
N THR A 35 5.13 -19.40 6.98
CA THR A 35 6.25 -19.86 7.83
C THR A 35 6.07 -19.35 9.26
N PRO A 36 6.76 -19.94 10.25
CA PRO A 36 6.60 -19.54 11.66
C PRO A 36 6.96 -18.07 11.95
N THR A 37 7.86 -17.47 11.16
CA THR A 37 8.29 -16.09 11.36
C THR A 37 7.55 -15.09 10.46
N SER A 38 6.63 -15.55 9.62
CA SER A 38 5.86 -14.69 8.73
C SER A 38 4.78 -13.91 9.50
N MET A 39 4.39 -12.76 8.97
CA MET A 39 3.16 -12.11 9.41
C MET A 39 1.96 -13.00 9.10
N THR A 40 0.89 -12.88 9.88
CA THR A 40 -0.40 -13.47 9.48
C THR A 40 -0.92 -12.79 8.21
N ALA A 41 -1.80 -13.46 7.50
CA ALA A 41 -2.44 -12.86 6.32
C ALA A 41 -3.09 -11.52 6.63
N LYS A 42 -3.80 -11.44 7.77
CA LYS A 42 -4.40 -10.19 8.24
C LYS A 42 -3.35 -9.11 8.51
N GLN A 43 -2.27 -9.47 9.17
CA GLN A 43 -1.18 -8.52 9.46
C GLN A 43 -0.54 -8.01 8.18
N LEU A 44 -0.27 -8.89 7.22
CA LEU A 44 0.34 -8.49 5.95
C LEU A 44 -0.58 -7.54 5.16
N ALA A 45 -1.85 -7.92 5.00
CA ALA A 45 -2.81 -7.08 4.28
C ALA A 45 -2.97 -5.71 4.95
N THR A 46 -3.14 -5.68 6.27
CA THR A 46 -3.29 -4.45 7.03
C THR A 46 -2.03 -3.58 6.93
N HIS A 47 -0.85 -4.19 7.02
CA HIS A 47 0.43 -3.50 6.88
C HIS A 47 0.55 -2.82 5.52
N MET A 48 0.17 -3.51 4.43
CA MET A 48 0.19 -2.93 3.09
C MET A 48 -0.73 -1.72 2.98
N LEU A 49 -1.96 -1.86 3.47
CA LEU A 49 -2.97 -0.82 3.35
C LEU A 49 -2.60 0.44 4.16
N PHE A 50 -2.19 0.25 5.40
CA PHE A 50 -1.87 1.36 6.31
C PHE A 50 -0.54 2.02 5.96
N SER A 51 0.46 1.24 5.55
CA SER A 51 1.76 1.79 5.16
C SER A 51 1.63 2.71 3.97
N PHE A 52 0.93 2.29 2.92
CA PHE A 52 0.79 3.16 1.73
C PHE A 52 0.00 4.42 2.07
N TYR A 53 -1.05 4.30 2.88
CA TYR A 53 -1.78 5.47 3.35
C TYR A 53 -0.84 6.45 4.07
N ASN A 54 0.02 5.97 4.96
CA ASN A 54 0.99 6.83 5.67
C ASN A 54 2.02 7.45 4.71
N PHE A 55 2.49 6.69 3.71
CA PHE A 55 3.34 7.24 2.66
C PHE A 55 2.64 8.39 1.92
N ALA A 56 1.41 8.17 1.49
CA ALA A 56 0.65 9.17 0.74
C ALA A 56 0.32 10.40 1.58
N ASN A 57 -0.03 10.21 2.85
CA ASN A 57 -0.33 11.30 3.78
C ASN A 57 0.90 12.16 4.04
N THR A 58 2.05 11.52 4.26
CA THR A 58 3.34 12.19 4.40
C THR A 58 3.69 12.98 3.14
N ALA A 59 3.53 12.36 1.98
CA ALA A 59 3.82 12.97 0.69
C ALA A 59 2.94 14.21 0.43
N LYS A 60 1.64 14.08 0.67
CA LYS A 60 0.69 15.18 0.44
C LYS A 60 0.99 16.39 1.33
N HIS A 61 1.25 16.15 2.61
CA HIS A 61 1.41 17.23 3.58
C HIS A 61 2.88 17.68 3.77
N GLY A 62 3.84 16.94 3.22
CA GLY A 62 5.27 17.27 3.39
C GLY A 62 5.75 17.14 4.82
N ASP A 63 5.11 16.29 5.62
CA ASP A 63 5.36 16.15 7.05
C ASP A 63 5.82 14.72 7.37
N PRO A 64 7.15 14.51 7.56
CA PRO A 64 7.68 13.17 7.86
C PRO A 64 7.15 12.54 9.15
N SER A 65 6.64 13.34 10.10
CA SER A 65 6.07 12.80 11.35
C SER A 65 4.83 11.92 11.09
N LEU A 66 4.14 12.13 9.97
CA LEU A 66 2.96 11.36 9.62
C LEU A 66 3.28 9.94 9.16
N PHE A 67 4.52 9.67 8.77
CA PHE A 67 4.93 8.37 8.23
C PHE A 67 4.76 7.23 9.24
N ARG A 68 5.02 7.48 10.51
CA ARG A 68 4.92 6.48 11.59
C ARG A 68 3.70 6.68 12.46
N GLN A 69 2.72 7.47 12.00
CA GLN A 69 1.51 7.70 12.77
C GLN A 69 0.72 6.41 12.91
N LYS A 70 0.31 6.09 14.13
CA LYS A 70 -0.54 4.93 14.39
C LYS A 70 -1.94 5.22 13.86
N ILE A 71 -2.48 4.27 13.10
CA ILE A 71 -3.84 4.36 12.58
C ILE A 71 -4.77 3.63 13.55
N GLU A 72 -5.75 4.36 14.10
CA GLU A 72 -6.81 3.79 14.90
C GLU A 72 -7.97 3.43 13.98
N GLU A 73 -8.22 2.13 13.80
CA GLU A 73 -9.21 1.63 12.87
C GLU A 73 -9.98 0.47 13.50
N PRO A 74 -11.30 0.65 13.78
CA PRO A 74 -12.10 -0.40 14.38
C PRO A 74 -12.53 -1.49 13.41
N GLU A 75 -12.51 -1.23 12.09
CA GLU A 75 -12.94 -2.22 11.09
C GLU A 75 -11.98 -3.41 11.07
N THR A 76 -12.54 -4.61 11.08
CA THR A 76 -11.76 -5.87 11.07
C THR A 76 -11.90 -6.66 9.78
N ASN A 77 -12.86 -6.31 8.91
CA ASN A 77 -13.06 -6.99 7.64
C ASN A 77 -12.04 -6.50 6.62
N LEU A 78 -11.18 -7.39 6.13
CA LEU A 78 -10.09 -7.03 5.22
C LEU A 78 -10.57 -6.45 3.89
N ALA A 79 -11.65 -6.97 3.33
CA ALA A 79 -12.20 -6.46 2.06
C ALA A 79 -12.66 -5.01 2.21
N LYS A 80 -13.33 -4.69 3.32
CA LYS A 80 -13.76 -3.31 3.62
C LYS A 80 -12.58 -2.39 3.85
N LEU A 81 -11.57 -2.84 4.61
CA LEU A 81 -10.35 -2.08 4.83
C LEU A 81 -9.64 -1.78 3.50
N ALA A 82 -9.56 -2.77 2.61
CA ALA A 82 -8.92 -2.60 1.31
C ALA A 82 -9.61 -1.52 0.49
N GLU A 83 -10.95 -1.52 0.44
CA GLU A 83 -11.72 -0.51 -0.28
C GLU A 83 -11.51 0.88 0.32
N THR A 84 -11.64 1.00 1.63
CA THR A 84 -11.52 2.27 2.35
C THR A 84 -10.15 2.90 2.19
N TYR A 85 -9.09 2.14 2.45
CA TYR A 85 -7.72 2.69 2.43
C TYR A 85 -7.18 2.85 1.02
N THR A 86 -7.65 2.09 0.06
CA THR A 86 -7.31 2.32 -1.34
C THR A 86 -7.91 3.66 -1.81
N GLU A 87 -9.17 3.93 -1.47
CA GLU A 87 -9.81 5.19 -1.86
C GLU A 87 -9.19 6.40 -1.14
N LYS A 88 -8.91 6.29 0.16
CA LYS A 88 -8.25 7.37 0.90
C LYS A 88 -6.87 7.67 0.31
N THR A 89 -6.09 6.65 0.00
CA THR A 89 -4.76 6.80 -0.58
C THR A 89 -4.84 7.42 -1.98
N ARG A 90 -5.77 6.95 -2.81
CA ARG A 90 -6.01 7.51 -4.14
C ARG A 90 -6.31 9.00 -4.08
N GLN A 91 -7.21 9.40 -3.17
CA GLN A 91 -7.59 10.81 -3.02
C GLN A 91 -6.41 11.68 -2.61
N LEU A 92 -5.57 11.21 -1.69
CA LEU A 92 -4.36 11.94 -1.27
C LEU A 92 -3.43 12.18 -2.45
N ILE A 93 -3.13 11.15 -3.22
CA ILE A 93 -2.21 11.26 -4.37
C ILE A 93 -2.82 12.16 -5.44
N GLU A 94 -4.10 11.98 -5.75
CA GLU A 94 -4.78 12.77 -6.79
C GLU A 94 -4.81 14.27 -6.46
N SER A 95 -4.85 14.61 -5.18
CA SER A 95 -4.89 16.01 -4.73
C SER A 95 -3.53 16.72 -4.74
N MET A 96 -2.44 16.01 -5.03
CA MET A 96 -1.09 16.57 -5.02
C MET A 96 -0.84 17.44 -6.27
N SER A 97 -0.22 18.60 -6.05
CA SER A 97 0.25 19.47 -7.13
C SER A 97 1.61 18.99 -7.66
N ASP A 98 2.02 19.46 -8.83
CA ASP A 98 3.36 19.16 -9.36
C ASP A 98 4.46 19.61 -8.39
N ASP A 99 4.27 20.75 -7.73
CA ASP A 99 5.22 21.25 -6.73
C ASP A 99 5.33 20.31 -5.53
N ASP A 100 4.24 19.67 -5.13
CA ASP A 100 4.26 18.69 -4.05
C ASP A 100 5.21 17.54 -4.37
N PHE A 101 5.22 17.06 -5.62
CA PHE A 101 6.09 15.95 -6.04
C PHE A 101 7.57 16.33 -6.06
N ASP A 102 7.88 17.58 -6.32
CA ASP A 102 9.27 18.07 -6.41
C ASP A 102 9.84 18.48 -5.04
N ARG A 103 8.98 18.66 -4.04
CA ARG A 103 9.38 19.05 -2.69
C ARG A 103 10.33 18.02 -2.08
N THR A 104 11.40 18.52 -1.42
CA THR A 104 12.31 17.67 -0.68
C THR A 104 11.72 17.34 0.69
N LEU A 105 11.77 16.06 1.05
CA LEU A 105 11.42 15.57 2.38
C LEU A 105 12.70 15.24 3.15
N ASP A 106 12.81 15.70 4.38
CA ASP A 106 13.88 15.30 5.27
C ASP A 106 13.48 14.02 5.99
N LEU A 107 13.99 12.90 5.51
CA LEU A 107 13.72 11.57 6.03
C LEU A 107 14.95 10.99 6.73
N THR A 108 15.87 11.84 7.18
CA THR A 108 17.11 11.41 7.83
C THR A 108 16.83 10.51 9.03
N ALA A 109 15.82 10.83 9.84
CA ALA A 109 15.47 10.05 11.03
C ALA A 109 14.86 8.67 10.70
N ILE A 110 14.37 8.46 9.49
CA ILE A 110 13.67 7.23 9.07
C ILE A 110 14.53 6.40 8.11
N PHE A 111 15.03 7.04 7.04
CA PHE A 111 15.76 6.39 5.96
C PHE A 111 17.22 6.85 5.86
N GLY A 112 17.67 7.74 6.74
CA GLY A 112 19.06 8.23 6.76
C GLY A 112 19.41 9.23 5.69
N THR A 113 18.43 9.79 4.97
CA THR A 113 18.68 10.71 3.86
C THR A 113 17.49 11.64 3.60
N GLN A 114 17.74 12.68 2.81
CA GLN A 114 16.69 13.48 2.19
C GLN A 114 16.38 12.93 0.80
N MET A 115 15.16 13.09 0.34
CA MET A 115 14.76 12.71 -1.01
C MET A 115 13.58 13.55 -1.48
N SER A 116 13.33 13.56 -2.80
CA SER A 116 12.13 14.20 -3.32
C SER A 116 10.88 13.40 -2.91
N THR A 117 9.75 14.08 -2.88
CA THR A 117 8.46 13.42 -2.62
C THR A 117 8.17 12.33 -3.66
N ALA A 118 8.53 12.58 -4.94
CA ALA A 118 8.38 11.57 -5.98
C ALA A 118 9.21 10.31 -5.71
N GLN A 119 10.45 10.46 -5.25
CA GLN A 119 11.28 9.31 -4.85
C GLN A 119 10.69 8.57 -3.66
N PHE A 120 10.12 9.31 -2.70
CA PHE A 120 9.46 8.73 -1.54
C PHE A 120 8.22 7.90 -1.94
N LEU A 121 7.41 8.40 -2.89
CA LEU A 121 6.29 7.63 -3.42
C LEU A 121 6.75 6.40 -4.21
N GLN A 122 7.91 6.48 -4.88
CA GLN A 122 8.48 5.29 -5.53
C GLN A 122 8.83 4.22 -4.50
N LEU A 123 9.34 4.61 -3.32
CA LEU A 123 9.56 3.65 -2.23
C LEU A 123 8.24 3.03 -1.77
N ALA A 124 7.16 3.81 -1.72
CA ALA A 124 5.84 3.28 -1.39
C ALA A 124 5.40 2.21 -2.41
N MET A 125 5.64 2.46 -3.70
CA MET A 125 5.34 1.49 -4.75
C MET A 125 6.20 0.24 -4.64
N ASP A 126 7.50 0.40 -4.39
CA ASP A 126 8.41 -0.73 -4.20
C ASP A 126 7.94 -1.61 -3.03
N HIS A 127 7.50 -0.99 -1.95
CA HIS A 127 6.98 -1.69 -0.76
C HIS A 127 5.68 -2.44 -1.10
N GLU A 128 4.77 -1.82 -1.83
CA GLU A 128 3.54 -2.45 -2.29
C GLU A 128 3.83 -3.67 -3.17
N ILE A 129 4.72 -3.52 -4.14
CA ILE A 129 5.09 -4.59 -5.08
C ILE A 129 5.74 -5.75 -4.33
N HIS A 130 6.65 -5.45 -3.40
CA HIS A 130 7.32 -6.45 -2.57
C HIS A 130 6.32 -7.30 -1.78
N HIS A 131 5.43 -6.65 -1.06
CA HIS A 131 4.44 -7.37 -0.24
C HIS A 131 3.34 -8.02 -1.06
N LYS A 132 2.96 -7.44 -2.20
CA LYS A 132 2.01 -8.06 -3.11
C LYS A 132 2.54 -9.42 -3.59
N GLY A 133 3.84 -9.51 -3.92
CA GLY A 133 4.48 -10.77 -4.28
C GLY A 133 4.35 -11.82 -3.17
N GLN A 134 4.55 -11.41 -1.92
CA GLN A 134 4.34 -12.30 -0.77
C GLN A 134 2.88 -12.74 -0.67
N LEU A 135 1.95 -11.81 -0.87
CA LEU A 135 0.52 -12.10 -0.75
C LEU A 135 0.06 -13.16 -1.76
N PHE A 136 0.65 -13.20 -2.96
CA PHE A 136 0.43 -14.28 -3.92
C PHE A 136 0.75 -15.65 -3.31
N VAL A 137 1.87 -15.74 -2.59
CA VAL A 137 2.27 -17.00 -1.94
C VAL A 137 1.28 -17.37 -0.84
N TYR A 138 0.83 -16.40 -0.05
CA TYR A 138 -0.14 -16.62 1.03
C TYR A 138 -1.44 -17.22 0.46
N VAL A 139 -2.01 -16.60 -0.56
CA VAL A 139 -3.29 -17.06 -1.09
C VAL A 139 -3.18 -18.41 -1.80
N ARG A 140 -2.02 -18.71 -2.42
CA ARG A 140 -1.75 -20.06 -2.92
C ARG A 140 -1.70 -21.09 -1.81
N GLY A 141 -1.07 -20.76 -0.69
CA GLY A 141 -1.02 -21.62 0.49
C GLY A 141 -2.39 -21.89 1.08
N MET A 142 -3.34 -20.98 0.92
CA MET A 142 -4.74 -21.16 1.34
C MET A 142 -5.52 -22.05 0.37
N GLY A 143 -4.96 -22.41 -0.79
CA GLY A 143 -5.60 -23.29 -1.77
C GLY A 143 -6.14 -22.60 -3.02
N HIS A 144 -5.92 -21.30 -3.18
CA HIS A 144 -6.38 -20.59 -4.39
C HIS A 144 -5.43 -20.83 -5.55
N THR A 145 -5.96 -21.15 -6.71
CA THR A 145 -5.19 -21.42 -7.93
C THR A 145 -5.54 -20.47 -9.06
N ASP A 146 -6.71 -19.82 -9.01
CA ASP A 146 -7.14 -18.82 -9.98
C ASP A 146 -6.74 -17.43 -9.47
N LEU A 147 -5.60 -16.95 -9.93
CA LEU A 147 -5.00 -15.72 -9.45
C LEU A 147 -4.86 -14.67 -10.55
N PRO A 148 -4.95 -13.38 -10.22
CA PRO A 148 -4.75 -12.33 -11.22
C PRO A 148 -3.31 -12.29 -11.71
N LEU A 149 -3.08 -11.60 -12.83
CA LEU A 149 -1.74 -11.20 -13.24
C LEU A 149 -1.18 -10.23 -12.19
N PHE A 150 0.14 -10.11 -12.12
CA PHE A 150 0.81 -9.27 -11.10
C PHE A 150 0.52 -7.77 -11.24
N VAL A 151 0.00 -7.33 -12.36
CA VAL A 151 -0.33 -5.92 -12.63
C VAL A 151 -1.61 -5.86 -13.47
N LYS A 152 -2.44 -4.85 -13.18
CA LYS A 152 -3.64 -4.54 -13.99
C LYS A 152 -3.47 -3.21 -14.67
N ARG A 153 -3.42 -3.24 -15.98
CA ARG A 153 -3.43 -2.04 -16.81
C ARG A 153 -4.85 -1.87 -17.34
N GLY A 154 -5.45 -0.77 -16.93
CA GLY A 154 -6.81 -0.57 -17.24
C GLY A 154 -7.19 0.44 -18.15
#